data_e352d2c1b546d0fe51c59a422bd5004e
#
_entry.id   e352d2c1b546d0fe51c59a422bd5004e
#
_cell.length_a   1.000
_cell.length_b   1.000
_cell.length_c   1.000
_cell.angle_alpha   90.00
_cell.angle_beta   90.00
_cell.angle_gamma   90.00
#
_symmetry.space_group_name_H-M   'P 1'
#
loop_
_entity.id
_entity.type
_entity.pdbx_description
1 polymer ?
#
loop_
_entity_poly.entity_id
_entity_poly.type
_entity_poly.pdbx_seq_one_letter_code
_entity_poly.pdbx_strand_id
1 'polypeptide(L)'
;MKELGKDVTQQESIVSQLKNDQVIIDSGISKYQQILHALSKIVHPFDINNSNRQSSVCVKLLLNQLVEQIRELQKEQEIKDPKKRIEKFGKQIEGIASIIDAWWLWAEESLDSDKLTEEIQQWLLTCLLPAVYWQRQTERTKNPDLKESYLYAFEKAQLELEQHPLTVSLIDEKEWLSWAEWMVSNFQRTSSAVEGRNGWLSQIHHNGRGLTMKRLRALTIIHNYYLKRSDGTTAAERLFGRKFDDPFEWLVEHLTELPLARASKPRAAVTC
;
A
#
# COMPACT_ATOMS: atom_id res chain seq x y z
N MET A 1 -27.44 -5.56 -58.95
CA MET A 1 -26.27 -4.67 -58.69
C MET A 1 -26.56 -3.45 -57.81
N LYS A 2 -27.76 -2.87 -57.71
CA LYS A 2 -28.07 -1.74 -56.84
C LYS A 2 -28.16 -2.10 -55.34
N GLU A 3 -28.52 -3.31 -54.97
CA GLU A 3 -28.62 -3.73 -53.57
C GLU A 3 -27.26 -4.02 -52.96
N LEU A 4 -26.29 -4.56 -53.71
CA LEU A 4 -24.92 -4.79 -53.24
C LEU A 4 -24.18 -3.48 -52.93
N GLY A 5 -24.42 -2.39 -53.68
CA GLY A 5 -23.77 -1.10 -53.44
C GLY A 5 -24.26 -0.39 -52.18
N LYS A 6 -25.53 -0.56 -51.80
CA LYS A 6 -26.06 0.01 -50.54
C LYS A 6 -25.51 -0.69 -49.29
N ASP A 7 -25.31 -2.00 -49.36
CA ASP A 7 -24.83 -2.80 -48.27
C ASP A 7 -23.36 -2.50 -47.95
N VAL A 8 -22.51 -2.30 -48.98
CA VAL A 8 -21.10 -1.92 -48.80
C VAL A 8 -20.95 -0.55 -48.17
N THR A 9 -21.73 0.46 -48.59
CA THR A 9 -21.66 1.82 -48.02
C THR A 9 -22.11 1.84 -46.55
N GLN A 10 -23.10 1.02 -46.20
CA GLN A 10 -23.56 0.90 -44.82
C GLN A 10 -22.52 0.21 -43.95
N GLN A 11 -21.82 -0.82 -44.43
CA GLN A 11 -20.74 -1.50 -43.74
C GLN A 11 -19.53 -0.58 -43.57
N GLU A 12 -19.13 0.19 -44.56
CA GLU A 12 -18.06 1.19 -44.46
C GLU A 12 -18.36 2.28 -43.42
N SER A 13 -19.61 2.75 -43.34
CA SER A 13 -20.05 3.69 -42.32
C SER A 13 -19.94 3.10 -40.94
N ILE A 14 -20.36 1.87 -40.70
CA ILE A 14 -20.24 1.16 -39.42
C ILE A 14 -18.77 0.98 -39.05
N VAL A 15 -17.91 0.57 -39.99
CA VAL A 15 -16.47 0.40 -39.72
C VAL A 15 -15.83 1.74 -39.37
N SER A 16 -16.20 2.83 -40.01
CA SER A 16 -15.70 4.16 -39.70
C SER A 16 -16.13 4.60 -38.30
N GLN A 17 -17.40 4.33 -37.93
CA GLN A 17 -17.88 4.64 -36.56
C GLN A 17 -17.17 3.80 -35.51
N LEU A 18 -16.99 2.50 -35.71
CA LEU A 18 -16.25 1.64 -34.77
C LEU A 18 -14.79 2.08 -34.58
N LYS A 19 -14.13 2.53 -35.66
CA LYS A 19 -12.76 3.11 -35.54
C LYS A 19 -12.72 4.39 -34.70
N ASN A 20 -13.72 5.26 -34.89
CA ASN A 20 -13.82 6.47 -34.05
C ASN A 20 -14.08 6.13 -32.59
N ASP A 21 -14.99 5.20 -32.32
CA ASP A 21 -15.28 4.72 -30.96
C ASP A 21 -14.05 4.10 -30.32
N GLN A 22 -13.26 3.32 -31.07
CA GLN A 22 -11.99 2.78 -30.60
C GLN A 22 -11.01 3.87 -30.20
N VAL A 23 -10.82 4.91 -31.02
CA VAL A 23 -9.92 6.04 -30.69
C VAL A 23 -10.35 6.73 -29.39
N ILE A 24 -11.64 6.94 -29.18
CA ILE A 24 -12.19 7.54 -27.96
C ILE A 24 -11.89 6.67 -26.74
N ILE A 25 -12.12 5.36 -26.84
CA ILE A 25 -11.86 4.40 -25.77
C ILE A 25 -10.35 4.35 -25.44
N ASP A 26 -9.49 4.24 -26.46
CA ASP A 26 -8.03 4.19 -26.27
C ASP A 26 -7.50 5.46 -25.61
N SER A 27 -8.04 6.63 -25.98
CA SER A 27 -7.74 7.90 -25.32
C SER A 27 -8.18 7.88 -23.85
N GLY A 28 -9.37 7.36 -23.55
CA GLY A 28 -9.86 7.20 -22.17
C GLY A 28 -8.99 6.28 -21.33
N ILE A 29 -8.56 5.16 -21.89
CA ILE A 29 -7.64 4.22 -21.22
C ILE A 29 -6.30 4.90 -20.93
N SER A 30 -5.75 5.64 -21.89
CA SER A 30 -4.49 6.37 -21.72
C SER A 30 -4.58 7.42 -20.61
N LYS A 31 -5.63 8.23 -20.59
CA LYS A 31 -5.89 9.19 -19.51
C LYS A 31 -5.99 8.51 -18.14
N TYR A 32 -6.70 7.39 -18.05
CA TYR A 32 -6.83 6.63 -16.81
C TYR A 32 -5.49 6.09 -16.31
N GLN A 33 -4.67 5.55 -17.21
CA GLN A 33 -3.32 5.08 -16.88
C GLN A 33 -2.43 6.21 -16.37
N GLN A 34 -2.50 7.40 -16.96
CA GLN A 34 -1.78 8.59 -16.49
C GLN A 34 -2.20 8.98 -15.08
N ILE A 35 -3.50 8.95 -14.77
CA ILE A 35 -4.01 9.25 -13.42
C ILE A 35 -3.51 8.20 -12.41
N LEU A 36 -3.53 6.92 -12.74
CA LEU A 36 -2.99 5.86 -11.88
C LEU A 36 -1.48 6.02 -11.65
N HIS A 37 -0.74 6.42 -12.68
CA HIS A 37 0.69 6.70 -12.58
C HIS A 37 0.96 7.90 -11.66
N ALA A 38 0.19 8.98 -11.81
CA ALA A 38 0.25 10.15 -10.92
C ALA A 38 -0.08 9.78 -9.48
N LEU A 39 -1.12 8.95 -9.25
CA LEU A 39 -1.46 8.45 -7.92
C LEU A 39 -0.28 7.74 -7.24
N SER A 40 0.44 6.92 -8.01
CA SER A 40 1.59 6.17 -7.50
C SER A 40 2.77 7.06 -7.10
N LYS A 41 2.84 8.29 -7.63
CA LYS A 41 3.90 9.28 -7.34
C LYS A 41 3.57 10.23 -6.18
N ILE A 42 2.30 10.31 -5.78
CA ILE A 42 1.86 11.28 -4.76
C ILE A 42 2.05 10.73 -3.34
N VAL A 43 1.72 9.47 -3.09
CA VAL A 43 1.67 8.91 -1.72
C VAL A 43 3.06 8.48 -1.29
N HIS A 44 3.91 9.46 -1.00
CA HIS A 44 5.25 9.31 -0.48
C HIS A 44 5.51 10.32 0.64
N PRO A 45 6.43 10.07 1.60
CA PRO A 45 6.79 11.08 2.59
C PRO A 45 7.65 12.21 2.01
N PHE A 46 8.20 12.01 0.82
CA PHE A 46 9.00 12.97 0.07
C PHE A 46 8.37 13.24 -1.29
N ASP A 47 8.46 14.48 -1.75
CA ASP A 47 8.13 14.83 -3.12
C ASP A 47 9.13 14.23 -4.10
N ILE A 48 8.64 13.59 -5.15
CA ILE A 48 9.46 12.85 -6.10
C ILE A 48 10.38 13.77 -6.95
N ASN A 49 10.04 15.04 -7.08
CA ASN A 49 10.78 15.98 -7.93
C ASN A 49 11.91 16.69 -7.19
N ASN A 50 11.76 16.90 -5.88
CA ASN A 50 12.69 17.73 -5.10
C ASN A 50 13.14 17.11 -3.78
N SER A 51 12.66 15.88 -3.47
CA SER A 51 12.95 15.16 -2.23
C SER A 51 12.55 15.90 -0.94
N ASN A 52 11.80 17.01 -1.06
CA ASN A 52 11.33 17.74 0.11
C ASN A 52 10.28 16.93 0.88
N ARG A 53 10.20 17.17 2.16
CA ARG A 53 9.16 16.64 3.04
C ARG A 53 7.77 16.95 2.48
N GLN A 54 6.92 15.93 2.37
CA GLN A 54 5.50 16.10 2.09
C GLN A 54 4.68 16.12 3.39
N SER A 55 3.56 16.83 3.37
CA SER A 55 2.57 16.82 4.45
C SER A 55 1.28 16.13 4.01
N SER A 56 0.51 15.67 4.98
CA SER A 56 -0.84 15.12 4.73
C SER A 56 -1.73 16.11 3.98
N VAL A 57 -1.60 17.40 4.25
CA VAL A 57 -2.39 18.46 3.59
C VAL A 57 -2.10 18.51 2.09
N CYS A 58 -0.81 18.52 1.71
CA CYS A 58 -0.40 18.52 0.30
C CYS A 58 -0.87 17.25 -0.40
N VAL A 59 -0.63 16.09 0.18
CA VAL A 59 -1.02 14.80 -0.40
C VAL A 59 -2.53 14.68 -0.54
N LYS A 60 -3.29 15.13 0.45
CA LYS A 60 -4.76 15.19 0.39
C LYS A 60 -5.26 16.08 -0.75
N LEU A 61 -4.66 17.26 -0.93
CA LEU A 61 -5.00 18.15 -2.03
C LEU A 61 -4.78 17.48 -3.39
N LEU A 62 -3.61 16.89 -3.60
CA LEU A 62 -3.25 16.22 -4.84
C LEU A 62 -4.15 15.00 -5.12
N LEU A 63 -4.43 14.19 -4.10
CA LEU A 63 -5.34 13.05 -4.23
C LEU A 63 -6.77 13.48 -4.59
N ASN A 64 -7.28 14.56 -4.01
CA ASN A 64 -8.59 15.11 -4.36
C ASN A 64 -8.62 15.59 -5.83
N GLN A 65 -7.57 16.23 -6.32
CA GLN A 65 -7.46 16.62 -7.72
C GLN A 65 -7.53 15.41 -8.66
N LEU A 66 -6.84 14.30 -8.31
CA LEU A 66 -6.92 13.07 -9.11
C LEU A 66 -8.33 12.45 -9.08
N VAL A 67 -9.01 12.52 -7.95
CA VAL A 67 -10.41 12.05 -7.85
C VAL A 67 -11.32 12.84 -8.78
N GLU A 68 -11.16 14.16 -8.86
CA GLU A 68 -11.94 14.98 -9.80
C GLU A 68 -11.62 14.62 -11.27
N GLN A 69 -10.34 14.41 -11.61
CA GLN A 69 -9.96 13.97 -12.96
C GLN A 69 -10.59 12.61 -13.32
N ILE A 70 -10.66 11.66 -12.36
CA ILE A 70 -11.35 10.38 -12.58
C ILE A 70 -12.86 10.59 -12.78
N ARG A 71 -13.47 11.51 -12.03
CA ARG A 71 -14.90 11.83 -12.19
C ARG A 71 -15.21 12.48 -13.54
N GLU A 72 -14.33 13.36 -14.00
CA GLU A 72 -14.43 13.98 -15.33
C GLU A 72 -14.32 12.92 -16.42
N LEU A 73 -13.29 12.06 -16.34
CA LEU A 73 -13.10 10.95 -17.27
C LEU A 73 -14.29 9.99 -17.26
N GLN A 74 -14.85 9.70 -16.09
CA GLN A 74 -16.04 8.87 -15.97
C GLN A 74 -17.25 9.48 -16.71
N LYS A 75 -17.43 10.79 -16.63
CA LYS A 75 -18.47 11.51 -17.35
C LYS A 75 -18.21 11.54 -18.87
N GLU A 76 -16.99 11.84 -19.30
CA GLU A 76 -16.58 11.86 -20.71
C GLU A 76 -16.81 10.52 -21.40
N GLN A 77 -16.53 9.43 -20.70
CA GLN A 77 -16.61 8.06 -21.23
C GLN A 77 -17.94 7.36 -20.89
N GLU A 78 -18.88 8.06 -20.28
CA GLU A 78 -20.18 7.52 -19.84
C GLU A 78 -20.08 6.24 -19.00
N ILE A 79 -19.01 6.11 -18.20
CA ILE A 79 -18.73 4.92 -17.39
C ILE A 79 -19.64 4.89 -16.17
N LYS A 80 -20.41 3.82 -16.02
CA LYS A 80 -21.24 3.59 -14.82
C LYS A 80 -20.39 3.02 -13.68
N ASP A 81 -20.47 3.63 -12.49
CA ASP A 81 -19.87 3.11 -11.25
C ASP A 81 -20.94 2.68 -10.23
N PRO A 82 -21.62 1.52 -10.44
CA PRO A 82 -22.69 1.06 -9.56
C PRO A 82 -22.21 0.73 -8.15
N LYS A 83 -20.90 0.47 -7.98
CA LYS A 83 -20.29 0.17 -6.68
C LYS A 83 -19.76 1.40 -5.94
N LYS A 84 -19.92 2.59 -6.52
CA LYS A 84 -19.46 3.87 -5.97
C LYS A 84 -17.99 3.84 -5.52
N ARG A 85 -17.11 3.27 -6.35
CA ARG A 85 -15.70 3.07 -6.01
C ARG A 85 -14.97 4.39 -5.84
N ILE A 86 -15.23 5.36 -6.71
CA ILE A 86 -14.63 6.70 -6.67
C ILE A 86 -15.04 7.42 -5.38
N GLU A 87 -16.32 7.34 -5.00
CA GLU A 87 -16.81 7.92 -3.73
C GLU A 87 -16.15 7.25 -2.50
N LYS A 88 -16.03 5.92 -2.52
CA LYS A 88 -15.37 5.17 -1.45
C LYS A 88 -13.90 5.53 -1.32
N PHE A 89 -13.20 5.66 -2.45
CA PHE A 89 -11.80 6.10 -2.45
C PHE A 89 -11.67 7.52 -1.89
N GLY A 90 -12.54 8.45 -2.31
CA GLY A 90 -12.56 9.81 -1.77
C GLY A 90 -12.68 9.87 -0.23
N LYS A 91 -13.48 8.96 0.37
CA LYS A 91 -13.61 8.85 1.83
C LYS A 91 -12.36 8.31 2.54
N GLN A 92 -11.47 7.63 1.81
CA GLN A 92 -10.24 7.07 2.37
C GLN A 92 -9.04 8.02 2.27
N ILE A 93 -9.15 9.11 1.50
CA ILE A 93 -8.04 10.04 1.23
C ILE A 93 -7.45 10.61 2.53
N GLU A 94 -8.29 10.98 3.49
CA GLU A 94 -7.86 11.48 4.80
C GLU A 94 -6.96 10.49 5.52
N GLY A 95 -7.40 9.23 5.59
CA GLY A 95 -6.64 8.17 6.25
C GLY A 95 -5.33 7.84 5.51
N ILE A 96 -5.33 7.89 4.17
CA ILE A 96 -4.13 7.66 3.37
C ILE A 96 -3.12 8.79 3.58
N ALA A 97 -3.57 10.04 3.57
CA ALA A 97 -2.70 11.19 3.73
C ALA A 97 -2.13 11.30 5.15
N SER A 98 -2.92 11.00 6.19
CA SER A 98 -2.49 11.08 7.58
C SER A 98 -1.34 10.14 7.94
N ILE A 99 -1.15 9.05 7.20
CA ILE A 99 -0.02 8.13 7.39
C ILE A 99 1.32 8.86 7.22
N ILE A 100 1.39 9.86 6.37
CA ILE A 100 2.60 10.62 6.09
C ILE A 100 3.01 11.45 7.30
N ASP A 101 2.08 12.21 7.87
CA ASP A 101 2.38 13.02 9.07
C ASP A 101 2.70 12.14 10.29
N ALA A 102 1.99 11.02 10.45
CA ALA A 102 2.27 10.05 11.51
C ALA A 102 3.67 9.44 11.39
N TRP A 103 4.11 9.14 10.16
CA TRP A 103 5.44 8.63 9.92
C TRP A 103 6.52 9.69 10.19
N TRP A 104 6.28 10.94 9.81
CA TRP A 104 7.18 12.05 10.09
C TRP A 104 7.32 12.31 11.60
N LEU A 105 6.19 12.33 12.31
CA LEU A 105 6.22 12.47 13.78
C LEU A 105 7.06 11.37 14.41
N TRP A 106 6.89 10.14 13.96
CA TRP A 106 7.68 9.02 14.45
C TRP A 106 9.16 9.12 14.08
N ALA A 107 9.51 9.62 12.89
CA ALA A 107 10.89 9.87 12.51
C ALA A 107 11.55 10.92 13.44
N GLU A 108 10.86 12.02 13.69
CA GLU A 108 11.30 13.09 14.60
C GLU A 108 11.44 12.59 16.03
N GLU A 109 10.42 11.90 16.57
CA GLU A 109 10.46 11.32 17.92
C GLU A 109 11.60 10.30 18.08
N SER A 110 11.92 9.53 17.06
CA SER A 110 13.00 8.54 17.11
C SER A 110 14.40 9.17 17.17
N LEU A 111 14.53 10.43 16.78
CA LEU A 111 15.76 11.23 16.82
C LEU A 111 15.80 12.19 18.03
N ASP A 112 14.71 12.29 18.77
CA ASP A 112 14.65 13.15 19.97
C ASP A 112 15.50 12.54 21.10
N SER A 113 16.77 12.92 21.10
CA SER A 113 17.70 12.56 22.15
C SER A 113 18.63 13.73 22.45
N ASP A 114 18.93 13.95 23.73
CA ASP A 114 19.87 14.99 24.22
C ASP A 114 21.30 14.88 23.62
N LYS A 115 21.56 13.81 22.86
CA LYS A 115 22.88 13.54 22.27
C LYS A 115 23.01 14.03 20.82
N LEU A 116 21.91 14.37 20.17
CA LEU A 116 21.89 14.79 18.77
C LEU A 116 21.76 16.29 18.66
N THR A 117 22.68 16.92 17.94
CA THR A 117 22.53 18.34 17.60
C THR A 117 21.43 18.53 16.56
N GLU A 118 20.78 19.69 16.57
CA GLU A 118 19.74 20.03 15.60
C GLU A 118 20.23 19.92 14.14
N GLU A 119 21.50 20.27 13.89
CA GLU A 119 22.12 20.14 12.57
C GLU A 119 22.20 18.68 12.09
N ILE A 120 22.55 17.75 12.99
CA ILE A 120 22.61 16.31 12.67
C ILE A 120 21.21 15.78 12.43
N GLN A 121 20.23 16.13 13.27
CA GLN A 121 18.83 15.74 13.07
C GLN A 121 18.32 16.23 11.71
N GLN A 122 18.59 17.48 11.37
CA GLN A 122 18.20 18.06 10.09
C GLN A 122 18.86 17.32 8.92
N TRP A 123 20.16 17.04 8.98
CA TRP A 123 20.86 16.27 7.96
C TRP A 123 20.28 14.86 7.78
N LEU A 124 19.98 14.16 8.87
CA LEU A 124 19.35 12.84 8.83
C LEU A 124 17.99 12.88 8.14
N LEU A 125 17.15 13.85 8.46
CA LEU A 125 15.78 13.96 7.94
C LEU A 125 15.72 14.48 6.50
N THR A 126 16.64 15.37 6.10
CA THR A 126 16.56 16.05 4.78
C THR A 126 17.54 15.53 3.75
N CYS A 127 18.62 14.85 4.14
CA CYS A 127 19.64 14.35 3.22
C CYS A 127 19.71 12.81 3.23
N LEU A 128 19.97 12.19 4.38
CA LEU A 128 20.17 10.75 4.44
C LEU A 128 18.86 9.97 4.21
N LEU A 129 17.81 10.34 4.92
CA LEU A 129 16.54 9.61 4.87
C LEU A 129 15.88 9.60 3.46
N PRO A 130 15.83 10.74 2.70
CA PRO A 130 15.32 10.72 1.33
C PRO A 130 16.18 9.85 0.39
N ALA A 131 17.52 9.88 0.50
CA ALA A 131 18.39 9.07 -0.34
C ALA A 131 18.12 7.56 -0.12
N VAL A 132 18.09 7.10 1.13
CA VAL A 132 17.76 5.71 1.48
C VAL A 132 16.33 5.35 1.06
N TYR A 133 15.38 6.30 1.21
CA TYR A 133 14.00 6.07 0.82
C TYR A 133 13.85 5.82 -0.68
N TRP A 134 14.38 6.69 -1.52
CA TRP A 134 14.25 6.56 -2.98
C TRP A 134 15.05 5.38 -3.53
N GLN A 135 16.22 5.07 -2.97
CA GLN A 135 16.95 3.85 -3.29
C GLN A 135 16.04 2.62 -3.08
N ARG A 136 15.41 2.53 -1.93
CA ARG A 136 14.52 1.41 -1.59
C ARG A 136 13.27 1.33 -2.47
N GLN A 137 12.71 2.48 -2.90
CA GLN A 137 11.60 2.50 -3.85
C GLN A 137 12.03 1.99 -5.24
N THR A 138 13.21 2.36 -5.70
CA THR A 138 13.78 1.90 -6.98
C THR A 138 13.99 0.38 -6.99
N GLU A 139 14.48 -0.20 -5.90
CA GLU A 139 14.69 -1.65 -5.76
C GLU A 139 13.37 -2.43 -5.73
N ARG A 140 12.36 -1.91 -5.06
CA ARG A 140 11.08 -2.61 -4.82
C ARG A 140 10.12 -2.55 -6.01
N THR A 141 10.17 -1.50 -6.82
CA THR A 141 9.20 -1.34 -7.90
C THR A 141 9.51 -2.24 -9.10
N LYS A 142 8.45 -2.87 -9.63
CA LYS A 142 8.51 -3.69 -10.84
C LYS A 142 8.03 -2.95 -12.09
N ASN A 143 7.38 -1.79 -11.90
CA ASN A 143 6.90 -0.97 -13.00
C ASN A 143 8.06 -0.15 -13.56
N PRO A 144 8.42 -0.28 -14.86
CA PRO A 144 9.58 0.39 -15.45
C PRO A 144 9.47 1.92 -15.40
N ASP A 145 8.28 2.48 -15.69
CA ASP A 145 8.08 3.94 -15.72
C ASP A 145 8.21 4.56 -14.32
N LEU A 146 7.70 3.86 -13.29
CA LEU A 146 7.87 4.29 -11.90
C LEU A 146 9.32 4.11 -11.44
N LYS A 147 9.99 3.06 -11.91
CA LYS A 147 11.40 2.81 -11.59
C LYS A 147 12.29 3.93 -12.07
N GLU A 148 12.09 4.40 -13.31
CA GLU A 148 12.80 5.54 -13.87
C GLU A 148 12.57 6.81 -13.03
N SER A 149 11.32 7.07 -12.66
CA SER A 149 10.97 8.24 -11.83
C SER A 149 11.61 8.17 -10.44
N TYR A 150 11.66 6.99 -9.82
CA TYR A 150 12.29 6.80 -8.51
C TYR A 150 13.81 6.83 -8.59
N LEU A 151 14.39 6.34 -9.69
CA LEU A 151 15.84 6.44 -9.93
C LEU A 151 16.25 7.91 -10.04
N TYR A 152 15.52 8.71 -10.81
CA TYR A 152 15.77 10.15 -10.89
C TYR A 152 15.71 10.83 -9.52
N ALA A 153 14.69 10.51 -8.70
CA ALA A 153 14.57 11.05 -7.36
C ALA A 153 15.71 10.58 -6.43
N PHE A 154 16.17 9.33 -6.59
CA PHE A 154 17.31 8.79 -5.86
C PHE A 154 18.60 9.50 -6.22
N GLU A 155 18.91 9.63 -7.51
CA GLU A 155 20.13 10.31 -7.99
C GLU A 155 20.21 11.75 -7.49
N LYS A 156 19.08 12.45 -7.48
CA LYS A 156 19.00 13.82 -6.93
C LYS A 156 19.24 13.84 -5.43
N ALA A 157 18.56 12.99 -4.66
CA ALA A 157 18.73 12.91 -3.21
C ALA A 157 20.15 12.47 -2.82
N GLN A 158 20.75 11.57 -3.59
CA GLN A 158 22.12 11.13 -3.42
C GLN A 158 23.12 12.28 -3.64
N LEU A 159 22.91 13.08 -4.67
CA LEU A 159 23.73 14.25 -4.95
C LEU A 159 23.65 15.30 -3.82
N GLU A 160 22.44 15.56 -3.30
CA GLU A 160 22.23 16.47 -2.17
C GLU A 160 22.92 15.94 -0.91
N LEU A 161 22.84 14.62 -0.64
CA LEU A 161 23.55 13.96 0.45
C LEU A 161 25.07 14.12 0.30
N GLU A 162 25.64 13.81 -0.86
CA GLU A 162 27.09 13.87 -1.11
C GLU A 162 27.66 15.31 -1.00
N GLN A 163 26.87 16.30 -1.37
CA GLN A 163 27.29 17.72 -1.31
C GLN A 163 27.17 18.32 0.09
N HIS A 164 26.49 17.65 1.02
CA HIS A 164 26.27 18.20 2.35
C HIS A 164 27.55 18.10 3.22
N PRO A 165 27.98 19.20 3.90
CA PRO A 165 29.24 19.21 4.65
C PRO A 165 29.36 18.13 5.73
N LEU A 166 28.26 17.78 6.40
CA LEU A 166 28.23 16.76 7.45
C LEU A 166 28.41 15.33 6.91
N THR A 167 28.18 15.10 5.62
CA THR A 167 28.24 13.75 5.04
C THR A 167 29.64 13.15 5.17
N VAL A 168 30.68 13.92 4.96
CA VAL A 168 32.09 13.45 5.06
C VAL A 168 32.42 12.93 6.47
N SER A 169 31.80 13.52 7.50
CA SER A 169 32.08 13.15 8.89
C SER A 169 31.12 12.10 9.47
N LEU A 170 29.90 11.97 8.92
CA LEU A 170 28.83 11.17 9.49
C LEU A 170 28.42 9.95 8.67
N ILE A 171 28.75 9.91 7.37
CA ILE A 171 28.26 8.84 6.46
C ILE A 171 28.79 7.45 6.82
N ASP A 172 29.98 7.38 7.43
CA ASP A 172 30.61 6.12 7.85
C ASP A 172 30.03 5.57 9.16
N GLU A 173 29.18 6.32 9.84
CA GLU A 173 28.50 5.86 11.05
C GLU A 173 27.36 4.91 10.67
N LYS A 174 27.60 3.61 10.79
CA LYS A 174 26.65 2.53 10.47
C LYS A 174 25.32 2.67 11.21
N GLU A 175 25.33 3.34 12.35
CA GLU A 175 24.15 3.57 13.18
C GLU A 175 23.10 4.41 12.44
N TRP A 176 23.50 5.50 11.78
CA TRP A 176 22.58 6.38 11.04
C TRP A 176 21.99 5.73 9.81
N LEU A 177 22.81 4.98 9.09
CA LEU A 177 22.32 4.23 7.95
C LEU A 177 21.32 3.15 8.38
N SER A 178 21.61 2.41 9.44
CA SER A 178 20.72 1.40 10.00
C SER A 178 19.41 2.00 10.48
N TRP A 179 19.45 3.19 11.10
CA TRP A 179 18.25 3.94 11.49
C TRP A 179 17.42 4.33 10.26
N ALA A 180 18.04 4.91 9.23
CA ALA A 180 17.35 5.31 8.01
C ALA A 180 16.70 4.11 7.28
N GLU A 181 17.43 2.99 7.16
CA GLU A 181 16.90 1.75 6.60
C GLU A 181 15.69 1.22 7.40
N TRP A 182 15.78 1.27 8.73
CA TRP A 182 14.70 0.85 9.61
C TRP A 182 13.48 1.75 9.43
N MET A 183 13.64 3.08 9.43
CA MET A 183 12.55 4.03 9.18
C MET A 183 11.88 3.77 7.84
N VAL A 184 12.66 3.64 6.77
CA VAL A 184 12.16 3.37 5.40
C VAL A 184 11.46 2.02 5.31
N SER A 185 11.96 0.99 6.00
CA SER A 185 11.33 -0.34 5.99
C SER A 185 9.95 -0.35 6.64
N ASN A 186 9.72 0.55 7.57
CA ASN A 186 8.46 0.69 8.30
C ASN A 186 7.48 1.67 7.64
N PHE A 187 7.87 2.41 6.61
CA PHE A 187 6.93 3.21 5.85
C PHE A 187 6.03 2.33 4.98
N GLN A 188 4.74 2.33 5.26
CA GLN A 188 3.75 1.57 4.50
C GLN A 188 2.72 2.53 3.91
N ARG A 189 2.73 2.69 2.59
CA ARG A 189 1.80 3.54 1.83
C ARG A 189 0.36 3.04 1.83
N THR A 190 0.18 1.79 2.15
CA THR A 190 -1.13 1.12 2.15
C THR A 190 -1.22 0.20 3.35
N SER A 191 -2.43 -0.12 3.74
CA SER A 191 -2.71 -1.17 4.71
C SER A 191 -2.43 -2.58 4.17
N SER A 192 -1.36 -2.75 3.36
CA SER A 192 -1.09 -4.02 2.66
C SER A 192 -1.01 -5.22 3.60
N ALA A 193 -0.51 -5.03 4.83
CA ALA A 193 -0.56 -6.07 5.85
C ALA A 193 -2.00 -6.38 6.29
N VAL A 194 -2.84 -5.34 6.43
CA VAL A 194 -4.27 -5.46 6.75
C VAL A 194 -5.04 -6.03 5.57
N GLU A 195 -4.73 -5.60 4.34
CA GLU A 195 -5.35 -6.09 3.11
C GLU A 195 -5.00 -7.57 2.86
N GLY A 196 -3.74 -7.96 3.04
CA GLY A 196 -3.33 -9.36 2.98
C GLY A 196 -4.06 -10.21 4.02
N ARG A 197 -4.19 -9.70 5.24
CA ARG A 197 -4.97 -10.34 6.29
C ARG A 197 -6.46 -10.44 5.94
N ASN A 198 -7.05 -9.35 5.47
CA ASN A 198 -8.46 -9.32 5.06
C ASN A 198 -8.72 -10.24 3.87
N GLY A 199 -7.80 -10.33 2.89
CA GLY A 199 -7.86 -11.28 1.79
C GLY A 199 -7.90 -12.73 2.28
N TRP A 200 -7.02 -13.10 3.20
CA TRP A 200 -7.00 -14.41 3.83
C TRP A 200 -8.27 -14.71 4.64
N LEU A 201 -8.74 -13.77 5.45
CA LEU A 201 -10.01 -13.89 6.18
C LEU A 201 -11.22 -14.00 5.25
N SER A 202 -11.20 -13.28 4.12
CA SER A 202 -12.23 -13.37 3.09
C SER A 202 -12.28 -14.77 2.46
N GLN A 203 -11.13 -15.38 2.15
CA GLN A 203 -11.09 -16.76 1.66
C GLN A 203 -11.69 -17.75 2.66
N ILE A 204 -11.38 -17.59 3.95
CA ILE A 204 -11.96 -18.43 5.01
C ILE A 204 -13.48 -18.24 5.10
N HIS A 205 -13.97 -17.00 4.95
CA HIS A 205 -15.39 -16.67 4.96
C HIS A 205 -16.12 -17.31 3.76
N HIS A 206 -15.57 -17.17 2.56
CA HIS A 206 -16.17 -17.67 1.31
C HIS A 206 -16.15 -19.18 1.19
N ASN A 207 -15.22 -19.88 1.87
CA ASN A 207 -15.20 -21.34 1.92
C ASN A 207 -16.37 -21.95 2.71
N GLY A 208 -17.49 -21.25 2.84
CA GLY A 208 -18.80 -21.77 3.26
C GLY A 208 -18.98 -21.99 4.77
N ARG A 209 -18.02 -21.58 5.60
CA ARG A 209 -18.08 -21.83 7.04
C ARG A 209 -18.37 -20.60 7.89
N GLY A 210 -18.52 -19.44 7.28
CA GLY A 210 -18.73 -18.16 7.97
C GLY A 210 -17.58 -17.78 8.91
N LEU A 211 -17.54 -16.53 9.32
CA LEU A 211 -16.56 -16.01 10.27
C LEU A 211 -17.28 -15.51 11.52
N THR A 212 -17.45 -16.38 12.52
CA THR A 212 -18.01 -15.97 13.81
C THR A 212 -16.98 -15.15 14.59
N MET A 213 -17.45 -14.29 15.52
CA MET A 213 -16.55 -13.49 16.37
C MET A 213 -15.58 -14.35 17.18
N LYS A 214 -16.01 -15.53 17.65
CA LYS A 214 -15.14 -16.47 18.36
C LYS A 214 -14.02 -16.98 17.45
N ARG A 215 -14.37 -17.36 16.23
CA ARG A 215 -13.40 -17.82 15.23
C ARG A 215 -12.44 -16.72 14.81
N LEU A 216 -12.94 -15.51 14.61
CA LEU A 216 -12.10 -14.34 14.28
C LEU A 216 -11.08 -14.04 15.38
N ARG A 217 -11.50 -14.08 16.66
CA ARG A 217 -10.60 -13.89 17.81
C ARG A 217 -9.51 -14.96 17.85
N ALA A 218 -9.89 -16.25 17.70
CA ALA A 218 -8.91 -17.34 17.67
C ALA A 218 -7.90 -17.18 16.52
N LEU A 219 -8.37 -16.89 15.30
CA LEU A 219 -7.51 -16.64 14.15
C LEU A 219 -6.59 -15.41 14.34
N THR A 220 -7.05 -14.40 15.09
CA THR A 220 -6.24 -13.24 15.42
C THR A 220 -5.13 -13.58 16.40
N ILE A 221 -5.40 -14.37 17.43
CA ILE A 221 -4.39 -14.86 18.36
C ILE A 221 -3.34 -15.70 17.62
N ILE A 222 -3.76 -16.67 16.82
CA ILE A 222 -2.85 -17.50 16.02
C ILE A 222 -1.97 -16.63 15.12
N HIS A 223 -2.56 -15.66 14.42
CA HIS A 223 -1.79 -14.79 13.54
C HIS A 223 -0.76 -13.94 14.28
N ASN A 224 -1.12 -13.38 15.43
CA ASN A 224 -0.27 -12.43 16.12
C ASN A 224 0.80 -13.10 16.99
N TYR A 225 0.49 -14.25 17.57
CA TYR A 225 1.34 -14.87 18.60
C TYR A 225 1.94 -16.21 18.21
N TYR A 226 1.47 -16.85 17.11
CA TYR A 226 1.93 -18.19 16.72
C TYR A 226 2.62 -18.20 15.34
N LEU A 227 2.03 -17.53 14.34
CA LEU A 227 2.59 -17.55 12.99
C LEU A 227 3.89 -16.76 12.94
N LYS A 228 5.01 -17.46 12.74
CA LYS A 228 6.33 -16.87 12.57
C LYS A 228 6.56 -16.44 11.12
N ARG A 229 7.28 -15.35 10.94
CA ARG A 229 7.79 -14.89 9.65
C ARG A 229 9.12 -15.56 9.30
N SER A 230 9.69 -15.21 8.14
CA SER A 230 10.98 -15.74 7.68
C SER A 230 12.14 -15.45 8.63
N ASP A 231 12.03 -14.39 9.46
CA ASP A 231 13.00 -14.02 10.49
C ASP A 231 12.79 -14.77 11.82
N GLY A 232 11.84 -15.70 11.88
CA GLY A 232 11.52 -16.48 13.06
C GLY A 232 10.68 -15.77 14.12
N THR A 233 10.27 -14.51 13.91
CA THR A 233 9.51 -13.70 14.87
C THR A 233 8.02 -13.69 14.55
N THR A 234 7.19 -13.54 15.59
CA THR A 234 5.76 -13.32 15.46
C THR A 234 5.42 -11.83 15.33
N ALA A 235 4.19 -11.50 14.93
CA ALA A 235 3.75 -10.12 14.83
C ALA A 235 3.75 -9.41 16.20
N ALA A 236 3.38 -10.11 17.27
CA ALA A 236 3.36 -9.58 18.63
C ALA A 236 4.78 -9.33 19.15
N GLU A 237 5.73 -10.25 18.92
CA GLU A 237 7.13 -10.06 19.33
C GLU A 237 7.74 -8.81 18.70
N ARG A 238 7.44 -8.56 17.42
CA ARG A 238 7.93 -7.35 16.72
C ARG A 238 7.30 -6.07 17.22
N LEU A 239 5.99 -6.09 17.55
CA LEU A 239 5.29 -4.91 18.06
C LEU A 239 5.72 -4.54 19.48
N PHE A 240 5.89 -5.53 20.36
CA PHE A 240 6.15 -5.30 21.78
C PHE A 240 7.63 -5.44 22.16
N GLY A 241 8.51 -5.81 21.23
CA GLY A 241 9.95 -5.97 21.46
C GLY A 241 10.32 -7.07 22.47
N ARG A 242 9.43 -8.02 22.73
CA ARG A 242 9.64 -9.14 23.67
C ARG A 242 9.08 -10.44 23.15
N LYS A 243 9.62 -11.56 23.66
CA LYS A 243 9.09 -12.89 23.38
C LYS A 243 7.79 -13.15 24.13
N PHE A 244 6.94 -13.97 23.55
CA PHE A 244 5.71 -14.46 24.15
C PHE A 244 5.70 -15.98 24.13
N ASP A 245 5.00 -16.57 25.11
CA ASP A 245 4.81 -18.02 25.19
C ASP A 245 3.99 -18.51 24.00
N ASP A 246 4.22 -19.77 23.63
CA ASP A 246 3.41 -20.39 22.56
C ASP A 246 1.94 -20.48 23.02
N PRO A 247 1.00 -19.89 22.29
CA PRO A 247 -0.40 -19.84 22.71
C PRO A 247 -1.05 -21.23 22.80
N PHE A 248 -0.54 -22.25 22.12
CA PHE A 248 -1.05 -23.62 22.23
C PHE A 248 -0.49 -24.34 23.45
N GLU A 249 0.79 -24.16 23.76
CA GLU A 249 1.39 -24.68 24.99
C GLU A 249 0.73 -24.05 26.21
N TRP A 250 0.60 -22.71 26.20
CA TRP A 250 -0.11 -21.98 27.24
C TRP A 250 -1.55 -22.47 27.42
N LEU A 251 -2.27 -22.73 26.32
CA LEU A 251 -3.64 -23.23 26.36
C LEU A 251 -3.70 -24.63 27.00
N VAL A 252 -2.79 -25.53 26.62
CA VAL A 252 -2.73 -26.91 27.17
C VAL A 252 -2.46 -26.92 28.66
N GLU A 253 -1.56 -26.03 29.13
CA GLU A 253 -1.23 -25.91 30.55
C GLU A 253 -2.39 -25.39 31.41
N HIS A 254 -3.26 -24.51 30.81
CA HIS A 254 -4.36 -23.85 31.53
C HIS A 254 -5.74 -24.50 31.30
N LEU A 255 -5.84 -25.47 30.41
CA LEU A 255 -7.07 -26.26 30.24
C LEU A 255 -7.18 -27.34 31.28
N THR A 256 -8.18 -27.21 32.16
CA THR A 256 -8.49 -28.25 33.18
C THR A 256 -9.17 -29.45 32.59
N GLU A 257 -9.93 -29.28 31.50
CA GLU A 257 -10.62 -30.39 30.79
C GLU A 257 -10.52 -30.18 29.28
N LEU A 258 -10.15 -31.20 28.53
CA LEU A 258 -10.18 -31.17 27.07
C LEU A 258 -11.64 -31.14 26.57
N PRO A 259 -11.98 -30.32 25.56
CA PRO A 259 -13.31 -30.32 25.00
C PRO A 259 -13.65 -31.70 24.44
N LEU A 260 -14.82 -32.20 24.81
CA LEU A 260 -15.34 -33.46 24.30
C LEU A 260 -15.37 -33.50 22.78
N ALA A 261 -15.08 -34.66 22.21
CA ALA A 261 -15.19 -34.87 20.77
C ALA A 261 -16.62 -34.49 20.29
N ARG A 262 -16.71 -33.82 19.16
CA ARG A 262 -18.00 -33.39 18.60
C ARG A 262 -18.84 -34.64 18.32
N ALA A 263 -19.96 -34.81 19.03
CA ALA A 263 -20.90 -35.88 18.75
C ALA A 263 -21.34 -35.81 17.27
N SER A 264 -21.17 -36.89 16.52
CA SER A 264 -21.72 -37.00 15.17
C SER A 264 -23.23 -36.92 15.26
N LYS A 265 -23.87 -36.01 14.51
CA LYS A 265 -25.33 -36.05 14.40
C LYS A 265 -25.74 -37.44 13.89
N PRO A 266 -26.70 -38.13 14.53
CA PRO A 266 -27.19 -39.37 13.99
C PRO A 266 -27.71 -39.10 12.56
N ARG A 267 -27.27 -39.93 11.60
CA ARG A 267 -27.85 -39.89 10.26
C ARG A 267 -29.33 -40.20 10.40
N ALA A 268 -30.19 -39.31 9.89
CA ALA A 268 -31.60 -39.62 9.77
C ALA A 268 -31.74 -40.96 9.04
N ALA A 269 -32.43 -41.92 9.63
CA ALA A 269 -32.75 -43.17 8.97
C ALA A 269 -33.52 -42.84 7.69
N VAL A 270 -33.00 -43.28 6.56
CA VAL A 270 -33.73 -43.25 5.29
C VAL A 270 -34.81 -44.33 5.46
N THR A 271 -36.03 -43.89 5.76
CA THR A 271 -37.21 -44.76 5.64
C THR A 271 -37.46 -45.00 4.16
N CYS A 272 -37.24 -46.23 3.71
CA CYS A 272 -37.67 -46.75 2.39
C CYS A 272 -39.19 -46.78 2.29
#